data_f5ce2b4d47c2a837f8df69720e9543d6
#
_entry.id   f5ce2b4d47c2a837f8df69720e9543d6
#
_cell.length_a   1.000
_cell.length_b   1.000
_cell.length_c   1.000
_cell.angle_alpha   90.00
_cell.angle_beta   90.00
_cell.angle_gamma   90.00
#
_symmetry.space_group_name_H-M   'P 1'
#
loop_
_entity.id
_entity.type
_entity.pdbx_description
1 polymer ?
#
loop_
_entity_poly.entity_id
_entity_poly.type
_entity_poly.pdbx_seq_one_letter_code
_entity_poly.pdbx_strand_id
1 'polypeptide(L)'
;SECLVGSEMCIRDRMEACVDGKLDAIDLQFEDNAAVCVVLASDGYPVAYEKGFEITGLEKFEGKEDYFCFHAGTKFNEAGKIVTNGGRVLGITATGADLKEARKKAYEATEWVNFANKYMRHDIGKAIDEA
;
A
#
# COMPACT_ATOMS: atom_id res chain seq x y z
N SER A 1 -23.05 15.58 5.70
CA SER A 1 -22.96 14.16 5.55
C SER A 1 -21.58 13.67 5.91
N GLU A 2 -21.64 12.89 6.81
CA GLU A 2 -20.50 12.36 7.49
C GLU A 2 -19.72 11.43 6.59
N CYS A 3 -18.49 11.80 6.34
CA CYS A 3 -17.47 10.94 5.74
C CYS A 3 -17.17 9.69 6.58
N LEU A 4 -18.04 9.36 7.51
CA LEU A 4 -17.92 8.23 8.41
C LEU A 4 -18.40 6.92 7.79
N VAL A 5 -19.23 7.02 6.78
CA VAL A 5 -19.77 5.84 6.08
C VAL A 5 -19.31 5.92 4.64
N GLY A 6 -18.15 5.36 4.38
CA GLY A 6 -17.59 5.32 3.06
C GLY A 6 -16.58 6.45 2.83
N SER A 7 -15.36 6.22 3.28
CA SER A 7 -14.19 7.00 2.89
C SER A 7 -14.08 7.21 1.38
N GLU A 8 -14.63 6.30 0.60
CA GLU A 8 -14.75 6.38 -0.85
C GLU A 8 -15.56 7.59 -1.34
N MET A 9 -16.66 7.91 -0.69
CA MET A 9 -17.44 9.10 -1.02
C MET A 9 -16.67 10.40 -0.74
N CYS A 10 -15.90 10.43 0.34
CA CYS A 10 -15.06 11.58 0.66
C CYS A 10 -13.94 11.79 -0.35
N ILE A 11 -13.31 10.74 -0.82
CA ILE A 11 -12.28 10.81 -1.87
C ILE A 11 -12.89 11.31 -3.18
N ARG A 12 -14.04 10.76 -3.56
CA ARG A 12 -14.75 11.16 -4.76
C ARG A 12 -15.16 12.63 -4.73
N ASP A 13 -15.76 13.10 -3.64
CA ASP A 13 -16.17 14.49 -3.47
C ASP A 13 -15.00 15.46 -3.63
N ARG A 14 -13.83 15.09 -3.10
CA ARG A 14 -12.60 15.88 -3.25
C ARG A 14 -12.08 15.89 -4.68
N MET A 15 -12.12 14.75 -5.36
CA MET A 15 -11.74 14.68 -6.78
C MET A 15 -12.70 15.48 -7.66
N GLU A 16 -14.00 15.39 -7.44
CA GLU A 16 -15.01 16.19 -8.14
C GLU A 16 -14.82 17.68 -7.87
N ALA A 17 -14.52 18.06 -6.64
CA ALA A 17 -14.22 19.45 -6.29
C ALA A 17 -12.99 20.00 -7.00
N CYS A 18 -11.96 19.18 -7.21
CA CYS A 18 -10.80 19.57 -8.01
C CYS A 18 -11.19 19.84 -9.47
N VAL A 19 -12.00 18.97 -10.07
CA VAL A 19 -12.47 19.12 -11.45
C VAL A 19 -13.34 20.37 -11.59
N ASP A 20 -14.20 20.63 -10.62
CA ASP A 20 -15.13 21.77 -10.62
C ASP A 20 -14.48 23.11 -10.17
N GLY A 21 -13.20 23.09 -9.78
CA GLY A 21 -12.50 24.27 -9.26
C GLY A 21 -13.05 24.78 -7.93
N LYS A 22 -13.60 23.88 -7.10
CA LYS A 22 -14.25 24.18 -5.81
C LYS A 22 -13.57 23.55 -4.62
N LEU A 23 -12.30 23.20 -4.73
CA LEU A 23 -11.58 22.56 -3.63
C LEU A 23 -11.47 23.45 -2.38
N ASP A 24 -11.43 24.75 -2.56
CA ASP A 24 -11.42 25.74 -1.49
C ASP A 24 -12.73 25.79 -0.66
N ALA A 25 -13.82 25.27 -1.21
CA ALA A 25 -15.11 25.13 -0.52
C ALA A 25 -15.20 23.86 0.35
N ILE A 26 -14.21 22.95 0.27
CA ILE A 26 -14.16 21.71 1.03
C ILE A 26 -13.17 21.86 2.18
N ASP A 27 -13.61 21.48 3.38
CA ASP A 27 -12.72 21.37 4.54
C ASP A 27 -11.91 20.07 4.45
N LEU A 28 -10.66 20.20 3.99
CA LEU A 28 -9.71 19.08 3.92
C LEU A 28 -9.08 18.88 5.29
N GLN A 29 -9.36 17.73 5.89
CA GLN A 29 -8.75 17.34 7.15
C GLN A 29 -7.72 16.24 6.90
N PHE A 30 -6.54 16.41 7.49
CA PHE A 30 -5.46 15.44 7.52
C PHE A 30 -5.32 14.91 8.95
N GLU A 31 -5.05 13.64 9.08
CA GLU A 31 -4.72 13.05 10.38
C GLU A 31 -3.31 13.46 10.81
N ASP A 32 -3.09 13.53 12.12
CA ASP A 32 -1.80 13.89 12.72
C ASP A 32 -0.82 12.71 12.80
N ASN A 33 -1.09 11.66 12.03
CA ASN A 33 -0.23 10.49 11.92
C ASN A 33 0.57 10.52 10.62
N ALA A 34 1.44 9.53 10.47
CA ALA A 34 2.21 9.34 9.26
C ALA A 34 1.93 7.96 8.64
N ALA A 35 2.18 7.82 7.35
CA ALA A 35 2.07 6.55 6.64
C ALA A 35 3.27 6.35 5.72
N VAL A 36 3.71 5.11 5.60
CA VAL A 36 4.76 4.69 4.66
C VAL A 36 4.28 3.48 3.90
N CYS A 37 4.46 3.52 2.58
CA CYS A 37 4.15 2.40 1.69
C CYS A 37 5.44 1.88 1.06
N VAL A 38 5.68 0.59 1.21
CA VAL A 38 6.78 -0.13 0.55
C VAL A 38 6.20 -1.02 -0.54
N VAL A 39 6.64 -0.83 -1.77
CA VAL A 39 6.17 -1.64 -2.90
C VAL A 39 6.97 -2.94 -2.98
N LEU A 40 6.26 -4.07 -2.96
CA LEU A 40 6.81 -5.38 -3.30
C LEU A 40 6.68 -5.59 -4.80
N ALA A 41 7.80 -5.80 -5.46
CA ALA A 41 7.89 -5.98 -6.90
C ALA A 41 8.35 -7.39 -7.28
N SER A 42 8.15 -7.74 -8.53
CA SER A 42 8.75 -8.93 -9.13
C SER A 42 10.22 -8.65 -9.48
N ASP A 43 11.11 -9.54 -9.10
CA ASP A 43 12.53 -9.41 -9.42
C ASP A 43 12.74 -9.33 -10.94
N GLY A 44 13.62 -8.41 -11.36
CA GLY A 44 13.84 -8.08 -12.77
C GLY A 44 12.96 -6.96 -13.32
N TYR A 45 11.90 -6.53 -12.61
CA TYR A 45 11.11 -5.37 -13.00
C TYR A 45 11.98 -4.08 -13.02
N PRO A 46 11.86 -3.17 -14.04
CA PRO A 46 10.84 -3.16 -15.10
C PRO A 46 11.24 -3.89 -16.40
N VAL A 47 12.40 -4.49 -16.49
CA VAL A 47 12.96 -5.03 -17.75
C VAL A 47 12.35 -6.36 -18.12
N ALA A 48 12.55 -7.39 -17.29
CA ALA A 48 11.99 -8.72 -17.50
C ALA A 48 11.71 -9.39 -16.16
N TYR A 49 10.52 -9.96 -16.00
CA TYR A 49 10.12 -10.62 -14.77
C TYR A 49 9.09 -11.72 -15.05
N GLU A 50 9.08 -12.72 -14.22
CA GLU A 50 8.12 -13.83 -14.27
C GLU A 50 6.86 -13.51 -13.45
N LYS A 51 5.76 -14.15 -13.84
CA LYS A 51 4.43 -14.00 -13.21
C LYS A 51 3.89 -15.37 -12.79
N GLY A 52 2.83 -15.35 -11.98
CA GLY A 52 2.12 -16.57 -11.60
C GLY A 52 2.62 -17.21 -10.32
N PHE A 53 3.50 -16.57 -9.56
CA PHE A 53 3.94 -17.07 -8.26
C PHE A 53 2.87 -16.86 -7.21
N GLU A 54 2.58 -17.89 -6.42
CA GLU A 54 1.63 -17.82 -5.31
C GLU A 54 2.11 -16.83 -4.24
N ILE A 55 1.19 -16.00 -3.77
CA ILE A 55 1.43 -15.03 -2.71
C ILE A 55 0.86 -15.60 -1.41
N THR A 56 1.68 -15.69 -0.39
CA THR A 56 1.33 -16.22 0.93
C THR A 56 1.48 -15.15 2.01
N GLY A 57 0.77 -15.31 3.12
CA GLY A 57 0.86 -14.42 4.29
C GLY A 57 -0.08 -13.22 4.26
N LEU A 58 -0.97 -13.11 3.28
CA LEU A 58 -1.95 -12.03 3.19
C LEU A 58 -2.92 -12.01 4.37
N GLU A 59 -3.24 -13.18 4.91
CA GLU A 59 -4.11 -13.34 6.08
C GLU A 59 -3.58 -12.66 7.35
N LYS A 60 -2.30 -12.38 7.41
CA LYS A 60 -1.66 -11.71 8.57
C LYS A 60 -2.04 -10.23 8.69
N PHE A 61 -2.61 -9.66 7.64
CA PHE A 61 -3.13 -8.28 7.67
C PHE A 61 -4.55 -8.19 8.20
N GLU A 62 -5.27 -9.31 8.27
CA GLU A 62 -6.64 -9.34 8.77
C GLU A 62 -6.71 -8.90 10.23
N GLY A 63 -7.64 -7.99 10.54
CA GLY A 63 -7.84 -7.47 11.89
C GLY A 63 -6.77 -6.49 12.38
N LYS A 64 -5.83 -6.08 11.54
CA LYS A 64 -4.83 -5.06 11.89
C LYS A 64 -5.26 -3.68 11.39
N GLU A 65 -5.37 -2.72 12.30
CA GLU A 65 -5.86 -1.38 12.00
C GLU A 65 -4.79 -0.46 11.39
N ASP A 66 -3.51 -0.69 11.73
CA ASP A 66 -2.39 0.16 11.31
C ASP A 66 -1.65 -0.36 10.07
N TYR A 67 -2.08 -1.49 9.53
CA TYR A 67 -1.38 -2.17 8.44
C TYR A 67 -2.33 -2.46 7.29
N PHE A 68 -1.86 -2.18 6.07
CA PHE A 68 -2.63 -2.35 4.86
C PHE A 68 -1.79 -3.07 3.80
N CYS A 69 -2.41 -4.00 3.09
CA CYS A 69 -1.82 -4.66 1.93
C CYS A 69 -2.66 -4.33 0.70
N PHE A 70 -2.18 -3.41 -0.12
CA PHE A 70 -2.86 -3.01 -1.35
C PHE A 70 -2.41 -3.87 -2.52
N HIS A 71 -3.37 -4.43 -3.24
CA HIS A 71 -3.13 -5.21 -4.44
C HIS A 71 -2.88 -4.30 -5.64
N ALA A 72 -1.81 -4.59 -6.39
CA ALA A 72 -1.49 -3.92 -7.65
C ALA A 72 -1.47 -4.94 -8.80
N GLY A 73 -0.36 -5.64 -8.98
CA GLY A 73 -0.22 -6.67 -10.02
C GLY A 73 -0.50 -8.08 -9.50
N THR A 74 -1.73 -8.35 -9.11
CA THR A 74 -2.17 -9.67 -8.61
C THR A 74 -3.38 -10.17 -9.40
N LYS A 75 -3.60 -11.47 -9.39
CA LYS A 75 -4.80 -12.11 -9.92
C LYS A 75 -5.08 -13.42 -9.17
N PHE A 76 -6.28 -13.95 -9.35
CA PHE A 76 -6.57 -15.33 -8.96
C PHE A 76 -6.11 -16.31 -10.07
N ASN A 77 -5.53 -17.44 -9.68
CA ASN A 77 -5.28 -18.53 -10.59
C ASN A 77 -6.50 -19.47 -10.68
N GLU A 78 -6.41 -20.52 -11.48
CA GLU A 78 -7.51 -21.49 -11.67
C GLU A 78 -7.88 -22.24 -10.38
N ALA A 79 -6.95 -22.33 -9.43
CA ALA A 79 -7.19 -22.93 -8.11
C ALA A 79 -7.76 -21.93 -7.08
N GLY A 80 -8.05 -20.67 -7.47
CA GLY A 80 -8.57 -19.64 -6.59
C GLY A 80 -7.53 -19.01 -5.66
N LYS A 81 -6.24 -19.24 -5.91
CA LYS A 81 -5.16 -18.64 -5.12
C LYS A 81 -4.69 -17.32 -5.74
N ILE A 82 -4.27 -16.39 -4.91
CA ILE A 82 -3.72 -15.11 -5.35
C ILE A 82 -2.27 -15.32 -5.80
N VAL A 83 -1.98 -14.89 -7.01
CA VAL A 83 -0.65 -15.01 -7.64
C VAL A 83 -0.20 -13.68 -8.22
N THR A 84 1.11 -13.55 -8.42
CA THR A 84 1.70 -12.38 -9.08
C THR A 84 1.27 -12.28 -10.54
N ASN A 85 0.97 -11.07 -11.01
CA ASN A 85 0.55 -10.79 -12.38
C ASN A 85 1.08 -9.46 -12.92
N GLY A 86 2.09 -8.90 -12.30
CA GLY A 86 2.67 -7.63 -12.72
C GLY A 86 4.05 -7.38 -12.13
N GLY A 87 4.69 -6.31 -12.55
CA GLY A 87 5.99 -5.90 -12.03
C GLY A 87 5.89 -5.35 -10.61
N ARG A 88 4.95 -4.44 -10.36
CA ARG A 88 4.58 -4.03 -9.01
C ARG A 88 3.44 -4.91 -8.55
N VAL A 89 3.64 -5.63 -7.46
CA VAL A 89 2.73 -6.70 -7.01
C VAL A 89 1.84 -6.23 -5.88
N LEU A 90 2.42 -5.75 -4.79
CA LEU A 90 1.71 -5.30 -3.60
C LEU A 90 2.30 -3.99 -3.06
N GLY A 91 1.46 -3.20 -2.41
CA GLY A 91 1.88 -2.04 -1.61
C GLY A 91 1.65 -2.33 -0.14
N ILE A 92 2.71 -2.54 0.61
CA ILE A 92 2.64 -2.76 2.06
C ILE A 92 2.72 -1.41 2.74
N THR A 93 1.64 -1.04 3.41
CA THR A 93 1.50 0.27 4.03
C THR A 93 1.29 0.12 5.52
N ALA A 94 1.94 0.96 6.29
CA ALA A 94 1.73 1.06 7.72
C ALA A 94 1.60 2.52 8.14
N THR A 95 0.80 2.75 9.17
CA THR A 95 0.65 4.04 9.83
C THR A 95 1.37 4.03 11.18
N GLY A 96 1.81 5.20 11.61
CA GLY A 96 2.48 5.39 12.89
C GLY A 96 2.36 6.83 13.36
N ALA A 97 2.76 7.11 14.60
CA ALA A 97 2.73 8.45 15.17
C ALA A 97 3.64 9.43 14.41
N ASP A 98 4.73 8.93 13.85
CA ASP A 98 5.67 9.65 13.00
C ASP A 98 6.14 8.80 11.82
N LEU A 99 6.87 9.40 10.90
CA LEU A 99 7.38 8.72 9.70
C LEU A 99 8.38 7.60 10.04
N LYS A 100 9.15 7.75 11.10
CA LYS A 100 10.14 6.75 11.53
C LYS A 100 9.45 5.48 12.01
N GLU A 101 8.41 5.63 12.83
CA GLU A 101 7.59 4.51 13.30
C GLU A 101 6.84 3.84 12.15
N ALA A 102 6.18 4.64 11.29
CA ALA A 102 5.45 4.13 10.12
C ALA A 102 6.37 3.35 9.18
N ARG A 103 7.60 3.85 8.93
CA ARG A 103 8.60 3.18 8.12
C ARG A 103 9.01 1.83 8.72
N LYS A 104 9.34 1.80 10.01
CA LYS A 104 9.71 0.56 10.71
C LYS A 104 8.59 -0.48 10.59
N LYS A 105 7.36 -0.10 10.89
CA LYS A 105 6.18 -0.98 10.79
C LYS A 105 5.97 -1.49 9.37
N ALA A 106 6.10 -0.63 8.36
CA ALA A 106 5.93 -1.04 6.96
C ALA A 106 6.96 -2.09 6.55
N TYR A 107 8.22 -1.92 6.91
CA TYR A 107 9.26 -2.92 6.62
C TYR A 107 9.07 -4.23 7.41
N GLU A 108 8.66 -4.18 8.66
CA GLU A 108 8.29 -5.38 9.42
C GLU A 108 7.17 -6.16 8.73
N ALA A 109 6.15 -5.47 8.25
CA ALA A 109 5.02 -6.08 7.56
C ALA A 109 5.39 -6.67 6.18
N THR A 110 6.44 -6.19 5.53
CA THR A 110 6.93 -6.80 4.27
C THR A 110 7.40 -8.24 4.46
N GLU A 111 7.83 -8.61 5.66
CA GLU A 111 8.26 -9.96 5.99
C GLU A 111 7.09 -10.94 6.17
N TRP A 112 5.88 -10.44 6.34
CA TRP A 112 4.69 -11.29 6.51
C TRP A 112 4.24 -11.92 5.21
N VAL A 113 4.53 -11.28 4.08
CA VAL A 113 4.09 -11.69 2.75
C VAL A 113 5.26 -12.22 1.95
N ASN A 114 5.06 -13.36 1.28
CA ASN A 114 6.08 -13.97 0.46
C ASN A 114 5.55 -14.46 -0.90
N PHE A 115 6.42 -14.33 -1.89
CA PHE A 115 6.31 -14.97 -3.21
C PHE A 115 7.72 -15.18 -3.78
N ALA A 116 7.89 -16.14 -4.68
CA ALA A 116 9.21 -16.69 -5.05
C ALA A 116 10.21 -15.64 -5.56
N ASN A 117 9.76 -14.66 -6.35
CA ASN A 117 10.62 -13.61 -6.89
C ASN A 117 10.37 -12.24 -6.24
N LYS A 118 10.09 -12.23 -4.93
CA LYS A 118 9.87 -11.00 -4.17
C LYS A 118 11.12 -10.11 -4.18
N TYR A 119 10.93 -8.86 -4.60
CA TYR A 119 11.94 -7.80 -4.56
C TYR A 119 11.36 -6.53 -3.95
N MET A 120 12.14 -5.83 -3.17
CA MET A 120 11.79 -4.50 -2.65
C MET A 120 13.03 -3.65 -2.43
N ARG A 121 12.86 -2.35 -2.47
CA ARG A 121 13.91 -1.42 -2.03
C ARG A 121 13.94 -1.36 -0.51
N HIS A 122 15.14 -1.28 0.06
CA HIS A 122 15.37 -1.21 1.51
C HIS A 122 15.62 0.23 2.02
N ASP A 123 15.63 1.21 1.10
CA ASP A 123 15.98 2.60 1.37
C ASP A 123 14.79 3.58 1.32
N ILE A 124 13.56 3.06 1.21
CA ILE A 124 12.36 3.91 1.18
C ILE A 124 12.24 4.67 2.50
N GLY A 125 12.22 6.00 2.39
CA GLY A 125 12.14 6.90 3.54
C GLY A 125 13.41 6.97 4.39
N LYS A 126 14.55 6.44 3.93
CA LYS A 126 15.80 6.39 4.70
C LYS A 126 16.29 7.76 5.17
N ALA A 127 16.06 8.81 4.41
CA ALA A 127 16.44 10.17 4.78
C ALA A 127 15.83 10.65 6.12
N ILE A 128 14.75 10.00 6.57
CA ILE A 128 14.13 10.29 7.87
C ILE A 128 15.00 9.83 9.03
N ASP A 129 15.78 8.76 8.85
CA ASP A 129 16.65 8.22 9.88
C ASP A 129 17.92 9.09 10.08
N GLU A 130 18.22 9.93 9.08
CA GLU A 130 19.38 10.82 9.03
C GLU A 130 19.03 12.27 9.46
N ALA A 131 17.77 12.55 9.65
CA ALA A 131 17.25 13.83 10.13
C ALA A 131 17.00 13.78 11.64
#